data_282795296c9f932addbb26fe05fae9e7
#
_entry.id   282795296c9f932addbb26fe05fae9e7
#
_cell.length_a   1.000
_cell.length_b   1.000
_cell.length_c   1.000
_cell.angle_alpha   90.00
_cell.angle_beta   90.00
_cell.angle_gamma   90.00
#
_symmetry.space_group_name_H-M   'P 1'
#
loop_
_entity.id
_entity.type
_entity.pdbx_description
1 polymer ?
#
loop_
_entity_poly.entity_id
_entity_poly.type
_entity_poly.pdbx_seq_one_letter_code
_entity_poly.pdbx_strand_id
1 'polypeptide(L)'
;MGRERTGTREDGQATAAKPRGYRSAWARVDNSLPRLAAIKVADWPEDDQRVYLAALETGEMLDDPGGASTWRQHTRVNRSGVYGRFLCCLAMNGYLDERDTILSRVTPPRVDAFLAHLNATVSPMTARQAILEMSFFLAAIRPDVDWRWVRQRPALPSERRALASRKPKPWIEVADLVAPALARLRAIDAEPVIGREDAYEAMELTLVVVGFFTKLRLSNLVQLTFGESIFPHASPVRITITEQHSKTATLIETMLSPRAEWAFRVYLAKARPVLLADRPDHGMLWLNRRGTGVRDRTASLIFGRLGQRFLGRHITPHSARYSYATTMQLAAPGSMALTAAGLGHRGAATMLHHYDQSGTAAAGARWEKIVKQFRSGR
;
A
#
# COMPACT_ATOMS: atom_id res chain seq x y z
N MET A 1 -16.44 0.49 72.63
CA MET A 1 -15.76 1.72 72.12
C MET A 1 -15.42 1.49 70.67
N GLY A 2 -16.31 1.84 69.78
CA GLY A 2 -16.14 1.74 68.33
C GLY A 2 -15.72 3.09 67.77
N ARG A 3 -14.77 3.09 66.83
CA ARG A 3 -14.45 4.28 66.03
C ARG A 3 -15.01 4.03 64.62
N GLU A 4 -16.05 4.77 64.30
CA GLU A 4 -16.50 4.99 62.95
C GLU A 4 -15.44 5.77 62.15
N ARG A 5 -15.08 5.25 60.96
CA ARG A 5 -14.36 6.00 59.95
C ARG A 5 -15.34 6.29 58.80
N THR A 6 -15.79 7.51 58.73
CA THR A 6 -16.46 8.09 57.58
C THR A 6 -15.44 8.29 56.47
N GLY A 7 -15.53 7.50 55.40
CA GLY A 7 -14.77 7.68 54.16
C GLY A 7 -15.62 8.38 53.13
N THR A 8 -15.34 9.61 52.83
CA THR A 8 -15.83 10.39 51.70
C THR A 8 -15.42 9.74 50.40
N ARG A 9 -16.41 9.36 49.60
CA ARG A 9 -16.18 8.93 48.22
C ARG A 9 -15.91 10.16 47.35
N GLU A 10 -14.70 10.27 46.85
CA GLU A 10 -14.35 11.20 45.78
C GLU A 10 -14.92 10.64 44.45
N ASP A 11 -15.62 11.52 43.76
CA ASP A 11 -16.22 11.25 42.43
C ASP A 11 -15.14 10.88 41.41
N GLY A 12 -15.19 9.63 40.94
CA GLY A 12 -14.36 9.14 39.87
C GLY A 12 -14.77 9.76 38.53
N GLN A 13 -13.99 10.72 38.06
CA GLN A 13 -14.02 11.12 36.65
C GLN A 13 -13.79 9.88 35.78
N ALA A 14 -14.78 9.54 34.97
CA ALA A 14 -14.69 8.49 33.96
C ALA A 14 -13.65 8.89 32.94
N THR A 15 -12.44 8.34 33.06
CA THR A 15 -11.40 8.45 32.04
C THR A 15 -11.86 7.65 30.83
N ALA A 16 -12.18 8.35 29.74
CA ALA A 16 -12.49 7.76 28.44
C ALA A 16 -11.38 6.77 28.04
N ALA A 17 -11.74 5.52 27.83
CA ALA A 17 -10.81 4.45 27.47
C ALA A 17 -10.04 4.83 26.18
N LYS A 18 -8.73 4.99 26.30
CA LYS A 18 -7.86 5.25 25.14
C LYS A 18 -7.99 4.14 24.11
N PRO A 19 -8.36 4.45 22.86
CA PRO A 19 -8.38 3.43 21.80
C PRO A 19 -6.99 2.84 21.63
N ARG A 20 -6.88 1.50 21.61
CA ARG A 20 -5.61 0.77 21.45
C ARG A 20 -4.94 1.17 20.14
N GLY A 21 -3.90 2.00 20.23
CA GLY A 21 -3.18 2.56 19.10
C GLY A 21 -2.37 1.52 18.34
N TYR A 22 -2.48 1.58 17.03
CA TYR A 22 -1.65 0.86 16.08
C TYR A 22 -0.24 1.47 16.07
N ARG A 23 0.76 0.77 16.62
CA ARG A 23 2.16 1.19 16.55
C ARG A 23 2.72 0.83 15.18
N SER A 24 2.85 1.82 14.28
CA SER A 24 3.69 1.73 13.09
C SER A 24 4.94 2.62 13.27
N ALA A 25 6.06 2.20 12.67
CA ALA A 25 7.40 2.79 12.80
C ALA A 25 7.55 4.17 12.12
N TRP A 26 6.70 5.13 12.46
CA TRP A 26 6.73 6.52 11.95
C TRP A 26 7.22 7.48 13.05
N ALA A 27 8.44 7.25 13.51
CA ALA A 27 9.05 8.10 14.52
C ALA A 27 9.61 9.39 13.89
N ARG A 28 8.81 10.45 13.82
CA ARG A 28 9.22 11.88 13.75
C ARG A 28 8.04 12.81 13.49
N VAL A 29 6.86 12.43 13.90
CA VAL A 29 5.72 13.33 13.97
C VAL A 29 5.58 13.69 15.44
N ASP A 30 5.23 14.94 15.75
CA ASP A 30 5.01 15.39 17.12
C ASP A 30 4.05 14.43 17.84
N ASN A 31 4.58 13.61 18.75
CA ASN A 31 3.84 12.59 19.46
C ASN A 31 2.99 13.15 20.60
N SER A 32 3.00 14.46 20.83
CA SER A 32 2.20 15.14 21.85
C SER A 32 0.70 15.16 21.49
N LEU A 33 0.37 15.16 20.18
CA LEU A 33 -1.01 15.13 19.72
C LEU A 33 -1.44 13.68 19.44
N PRO A 34 -2.60 13.25 19.95
CA PRO A 34 -3.11 11.90 19.68
C PRO A 34 -3.43 11.73 18.19
N ARG A 35 -3.06 10.59 17.64
CA ARG A 35 -3.42 10.25 16.24
C ARG A 35 -4.92 10.01 16.15
N LEU A 36 -5.55 10.61 15.13
CA LEU A 36 -6.97 10.39 14.86
C LEU A 36 -7.21 8.93 14.46
N ALA A 37 -7.98 8.22 15.26
CA ALA A 37 -8.54 6.92 14.90
C ALA A 37 -9.78 7.15 14.03
N ALA A 38 -9.96 6.35 12.97
CA ALA A 38 -11.18 6.44 12.18
C ALA A 38 -12.36 5.87 12.99
N ILE A 39 -13.38 6.67 13.27
CA ILE A 39 -14.66 6.18 13.75
C ILE A 39 -15.24 5.27 12.67
N LYS A 40 -15.70 4.08 13.05
CA LYS A 40 -16.29 3.11 12.11
C LYS A 40 -17.64 3.63 11.63
N VAL A 41 -18.03 3.27 10.41
CA VAL A 41 -19.31 3.67 9.81
C VAL A 41 -20.50 3.35 10.73
N ALA A 42 -20.47 2.21 11.40
CA ALA A 42 -21.54 1.81 12.35
C ALA A 42 -21.66 2.73 13.59
N ASP A 43 -20.62 3.50 13.87
CA ASP A 43 -20.55 4.41 15.04
C ASP A 43 -20.64 5.89 14.61
N TRP A 44 -21.00 6.18 13.36
CA TRP A 44 -21.20 7.54 12.86
C TRP A 44 -22.53 8.12 13.33
N PRO A 45 -22.68 9.45 13.39
CA PRO A 45 -24.01 10.06 13.53
C PRO A 45 -25.00 9.51 12.51
N GLU A 46 -26.24 9.36 12.92
CA GLU A 46 -27.26 8.66 12.12
C GLU A 46 -27.47 9.26 10.73
N ASP A 47 -27.48 10.60 10.61
CA ASP A 47 -27.60 11.26 9.31
C ASP A 47 -26.43 10.94 8.37
N ASP A 48 -25.20 10.98 8.88
CA ASP A 48 -24.00 10.69 8.09
C ASP A 48 -23.99 9.23 7.63
N GLN A 49 -24.37 8.31 8.51
CA GLN A 49 -24.47 6.90 8.18
C GLN A 49 -25.53 6.66 7.10
N ARG A 50 -26.72 7.21 7.27
CA ARG A 50 -27.84 7.11 6.33
C ARG A 50 -27.46 7.61 4.95
N VAL A 51 -26.88 8.82 4.87
CA VAL A 51 -26.46 9.46 3.59
C VAL A 51 -25.36 8.64 2.92
N TYR A 52 -24.40 8.12 3.68
CA TYR A 52 -23.33 7.29 3.12
C TYR A 52 -23.84 5.95 2.60
N LEU A 53 -24.73 5.27 3.33
CA LEU A 53 -25.29 3.98 2.91
C LEU A 53 -26.13 4.14 1.64
N ALA A 54 -26.97 5.18 1.58
CA ALA A 54 -27.73 5.49 0.37
C ALA A 54 -26.83 5.77 -0.85
N ALA A 55 -25.68 6.44 -0.65
CA ALA A 55 -24.73 6.65 -1.72
C ALA A 55 -24.05 5.37 -2.24
N LEU A 56 -24.08 4.27 -1.49
CA LEU A 56 -23.55 2.96 -1.90
C LEU A 56 -24.55 2.11 -2.69
N GLU A 57 -25.81 2.44 -2.68
CA GLU A 57 -26.87 1.71 -3.39
C GLU A 57 -26.64 1.73 -4.90
N THR A 58 -26.85 0.59 -5.54
CA THR A 58 -26.62 0.44 -6.99
C THR A 58 -27.77 0.97 -7.84
N GLY A 59 -28.90 1.31 -7.20
CA GLY A 59 -30.13 1.66 -7.88
C GLY A 59 -30.81 0.46 -8.55
N GLU A 60 -32.09 0.55 -8.77
CA GLU A 60 -32.81 -0.33 -9.71
C GLU A 60 -32.77 0.25 -11.12
N MET A 61 -33.33 -0.48 -12.12
CA MET A 61 -33.18 -0.15 -13.55
C MET A 61 -33.66 1.25 -13.95
N LEU A 62 -34.45 1.94 -13.11
CA LEU A 62 -34.95 3.29 -13.34
C LEU A 62 -34.46 4.33 -12.32
N ASP A 63 -33.69 3.91 -11.32
CA ASP A 63 -33.18 4.79 -10.27
C ASP A 63 -31.75 5.22 -10.57
N ASP A 64 -31.42 6.47 -10.30
CA ASP A 64 -30.06 6.95 -10.36
C ASP A 64 -29.20 6.23 -9.30
N PRO A 65 -28.09 5.58 -9.70
CA PRO A 65 -27.24 4.92 -8.75
C PRO A 65 -26.59 5.92 -7.81
N GLY A 66 -26.42 5.57 -6.56
CA GLY A 66 -25.73 6.39 -5.56
C GLY A 66 -24.30 6.74 -6.02
N GLY A 67 -23.85 7.94 -5.71
CA GLY A 67 -22.58 8.48 -6.19
C GLY A 67 -21.32 7.68 -5.76
N ALA A 68 -21.46 6.76 -4.81
CA ALA A 68 -20.40 5.86 -4.34
C ALA A 68 -20.62 4.40 -4.76
N SER A 69 -21.69 4.07 -5.50
CA SER A 69 -22.08 2.71 -5.89
C SER A 69 -20.97 1.97 -6.63
N THR A 70 -20.25 2.66 -7.51
CA THR A 70 -19.15 2.09 -8.33
C THR A 70 -17.82 1.99 -7.59
N TRP A 71 -17.74 2.43 -6.33
CA TRP A 71 -16.48 2.38 -5.60
C TRP A 71 -16.08 0.94 -5.27
N ARG A 72 -14.83 0.60 -5.60
CA ARG A 72 -14.23 -0.65 -5.14
C ARG A 72 -14.06 -0.64 -3.62
N GLN A 73 -14.10 -1.81 -2.99
CA GLN A 73 -14.00 -1.97 -1.52
C GLN A 73 -12.86 -1.16 -0.90
N HIS A 74 -11.66 -1.18 -1.51
CA HIS A 74 -10.53 -0.39 -1.02
C HIS A 74 -10.80 1.12 -1.02
N THR A 75 -11.47 1.64 -2.05
CA THR A 75 -11.85 3.05 -2.13
C THR A 75 -12.88 3.39 -1.05
N ARG A 76 -13.87 2.51 -0.83
CA ARG A 76 -14.86 2.67 0.24
C ARG A 76 -14.17 2.77 1.60
N VAL A 77 -13.31 1.81 1.94
CA VAL A 77 -12.57 1.78 3.21
C VAL A 77 -11.66 3.01 3.39
N ASN A 78 -10.96 3.43 2.34
CA ASN A 78 -10.07 4.58 2.43
C ASN A 78 -10.83 5.88 2.66
N ARG A 79 -11.88 6.16 1.87
CA ARG A 79 -12.65 7.40 1.92
C ARG A 79 -13.49 7.50 3.19
N SER A 80 -14.22 6.43 3.54
CA SER A 80 -14.94 6.38 4.82
C SER A 80 -13.99 6.50 6.03
N GLY A 81 -12.80 5.89 5.94
CA GLY A 81 -11.78 6.03 6.97
C GLY A 81 -11.22 7.44 7.12
N VAL A 82 -11.14 8.24 6.03
CA VAL A 82 -10.78 9.67 6.13
C VAL A 82 -11.89 10.45 6.81
N TYR A 83 -13.15 10.23 6.41
CA TYR A 83 -14.29 10.89 7.03
C TYR A 83 -14.43 10.51 8.51
N GLY A 84 -14.25 9.23 8.86
CA GLY A 84 -14.23 8.78 10.25
C GLY A 84 -13.12 9.44 11.09
N ARG A 85 -11.96 9.79 10.50
CA ARG A 85 -10.92 10.59 11.18
C ARG A 85 -11.35 12.05 11.37
N PHE A 86 -12.06 12.62 10.41
CA PHE A 86 -12.66 13.96 10.56
C PHE A 86 -13.65 13.97 11.73
N LEU A 87 -14.55 12.99 11.82
CA LEU A 87 -15.49 12.86 12.95
C LEU A 87 -14.74 12.70 14.28
N CYS A 88 -13.66 11.91 14.32
CA CYS A 88 -12.81 11.79 15.51
C CYS A 88 -12.20 13.14 15.92
N CYS A 89 -11.75 13.92 14.94
CA CYS A 89 -11.24 15.28 15.21
C CYS A 89 -12.32 16.18 15.81
N LEU A 90 -13.54 16.12 15.28
CA LEU A 90 -14.68 16.89 15.83
C LEU A 90 -15.00 16.47 17.26
N ALA A 91 -15.05 15.16 17.54
CA ALA A 91 -15.31 14.63 18.88
C ALA A 91 -14.25 15.11 19.88
N MET A 92 -12.97 15.07 19.49
CA MET A 92 -11.87 15.54 20.35
C MET A 92 -11.93 17.04 20.69
N ASN A 93 -12.51 17.83 19.78
CA ASN A 93 -12.66 19.29 19.96
C ASN A 93 -14.04 19.68 20.51
N GLY A 94 -14.91 18.73 20.88
CA GLY A 94 -16.25 18.99 21.37
C GLY A 94 -17.23 19.55 20.33
N TYR A 95 -16.93 19.33 19.04
CA TYR A 95 -17.76 19.81 17.91
C TYR A 95 -18.62 18.72 17.28
N LEU A 96 -18.55 17.49 17.78
CA LEU A 96 -19.39 16.40 17.27
C LEU A 96 -20.74 16.43 18.02
N ASP A 97 -21.78 16.81 17.32
CA ASP A 97 -23.18 16.68 17.79
C ASP A 97 -23.89 15.66 16.90
N GLU A 98 -24.52 14.67 17.52
CA GLU A 98 -25.26 13.62 16.81
C GLU A 98 -26.48 14.16 16.05
N ARG A 99 -27.01 15.30 16.48
CA ARG A 99 -28.16 15.97 15.85
C ARG A 99 -27.79 16.79 14.61
N ASP A 100 -26.50 17.08 14.43
CA ASP A 100 -26.02 17.81 13.28
C ASP A 100 -26.24 16.97 12.01
N THR A 101 -26.69 17.61 10.94
CA THR A 101 -26.64 17.01 9.60
C THR A 101 -25.25 17.10 9.04
N ILE A 102 -24.93 16.32 8.00
CA ILE A 102 -23.63 16.38 7.34
C ILE A 102 -23.30 17.82 6.84
N LEU A 103 -24.31 18.58 6.43
CA LEU A 103 -24.13 19.97 5.96
C LEU A 103 -23.74 20.93 7.07
N SER A 104 -24.37 20.81 8.23
CA SER A 104 -24.04 21.63 9.40
C SER A 104 -22.73 21.19 10.06
N ARG A 105 -22.35 19.93 9.86
CA ARG A 105 -21.12 19.35 10.41
C ARG A 105 -19.88 19.71 9.59
N VAL A 106 -19.97 19.70 8.27
CA VAL A 106 -18.84 19.99 7.37
C VAL A 106 -18.79 21.47 7.04
N THR A 107 -18.18 22.26 7.92
CA THR A 107 -18.03 23.70 7.77
C THR A 107 -16.57 24.12 7.60
N PRO A 108 -16.27 25.27 7.00
CA PRO A 108 -14.90 25.76 6.84
C PRO A 108 -14.08 25.75 8.14
N PRO A 109 -14.53 26.25 9.29
CA PRO A 109 -13.76 26.22 10.53
C PRO A 109 -13.46 24.79 11.01
N ARG A 110 -14.42 23.88 10.89
CA ARG A 110 -14.24 22.46 11.30
C ARG A 110 -13.26 21.71 10.39
N VAL A 111 -13.30 22.00 9.07
CA VAL A 111 -12.32 21.45 8.11
C VAL A 111 -10.93 22.04 8.36
N ASP A 112 -10.83 23.32 8.72
CA ASP A 112 -9.55 23.95 9.06
C ASP A 112 -8.95 23.35 10.36
N ALA A 113 -9.76 23.07 11.37
CA ALA A 113 -9.31 22.40 12.59
C ALA A 113 -8.78 20.99 12.27
N PHE A 114 -9.47 20.23 11.43
CA PHE A 114 -9.01 18.92 10.97
C PHE A 114 -7.69 19.02 10.18
N LEU A 115 -7.58 19.97 9.27
CA LEU A 115 -6.37 20.20 8.48
C LEU A 115 -5.20 20.67 9.36
N ALA A 116 -5.42 21.51 10.37
CA ALA A 116 -4.41 21.90 11.34
C ALA A 116 -3.87 20.68 12.09
N HIS A 117 -4.76 19.80 12.58
CA HIS A 117 -4.37 18.56 13.23
C HIS A 117 -3.55 17.65 12.28
N LEU A 118 -3.99 17.49 11.04
CA LEU A 118 -3.25 16.70 10.05
C LEU A 118 -1.86 17.28 9.77
N ASN A 119 -1.75 18.61 9.60
CA ASN A 119 -0.47 19.28 9.36
C ASN A 119 0.52 19.10 10.52
N ALA A 120 0.02 18.98 11.75
CA ALA A 120 0.84 18.74 12.95
C ALA A 120 1.24 17.25 13.10
N THR A 121 0.41 16.32 12.62
CA THR A 121 0.55 14.89 12.95
C THR A 121 0.98 13.98 11.81
N VAL A 122 0.89 14.44 10.54
CA VAL A 122 1.26 13.63 9.37
C VAL A 122 2.08 14.43 8.37
N SER A 123 2.67 13.74 7.37
CA SER A 123 3.41 14.43 6.32
C SER A 123 2.52 15.33 5.46
N PRO A 124 3.05 16.42 4.87
CA PRO A 124 2.31 17.29 3.96
C PRO A 124 1.60 16.54 2.83
N MET A 125 2.22 15.48 2.29
CA MET A 125 1.60 14.63 1.29
C MET A 125 0.37 13.88 1.86
N THR A 126 0.47 13.34 3.06
CA THR A 126 -0.62 12.62 3.72
C THR A 126 -1.77 13.55 4.09
N ALA A 127 -1.45 14.75 4.61
CA ALA A 127 -2.47 15.77 4.93
C ALA A 127 -3.23 16.20 3.67
N ARG A 128 -2.51 16.53 2.58
CA ARG A 128 -3.11 16.89 1.30
C ARG A 128 -4.00 15.76 0.76
N GLN A 129 -3.48 14.51 0.75
CA GLN A 129 -4.25 13.37 0.26
C GLN A 129 -5.52 13.13 1.07
N ALA A 130 -5.47 13.27 2.41
CA ALA A 130 -6.64 13.12 3.26
C ALA A 130 -7.75 14.13 2.90
N ILE A 131 -7.40 15.40 2.71
CA ILE A 131 -8.37 16.44 2.31
C ILE A 131 -8.94 16.18 0.91
N LEU A 132 -8.12 15.71 -0.04
CA LEU A 132 -8.59 15.34 -1.37
C LEU A 132 -9.58 14.17 -1.30
N GLU A 133 -9.25 13.11 -0.55
CA GLU A 133 -10.15 11.96 -0.38
C GLU A 133 -11.45 12.34 0.35
N MET A 134 -11.38 13.24 1.35
CA MET A 134 -12.56 13.80 2.01
C MET A 134 -13.44 14.58 1.01
N SER A 135 -12.86 15.42 0.16
CA SER A 135 -13.59 16.14 -0.87
C SER A 135 -14.29 15.20 -1.86
N PHE A 136 -13.62 14.14 -2.29
CA PHE A 136 -14.23 13.11 -3.16
C PHE A 136 -15.31 12.30 -2.44
N PHE A 137 -15.14 12.03 -1.15
CA PHE A 137 -16.15 11.38 -0.34
C PHE A 137 -17.41 12.25 -0.28
N LEU A 138 -17.28 13.51 0.12
CA LEU A 138 -18.40 14.46 0.24
C LEU A 138 -19.12 14.67 -1.08
N ALA A 139 -18.39 14.82 -2.20
CA ALA A 139 -18.99 14.98 -3.51
C ALA A 139 -19.80 13.77 -3.98
N ALA A 140 -19.44 12.57 -3.53
CA ALA A 140 -20.17 11.37 -3.89
C ALA A 140 -21.43 11.15 -3.03
N ILE A 141 -21.39 11.51 -1.74
CA ILE A 141 -22.52 11.31 -0.83
C ILE A 141 -23.52 12.47 -0.85
N ARG A 142 -23.10 13.65 -1.27
CA ARG A 142 -23.93 14.85 -1.43
C ARG A 142 -23.51 15.59 -2.72
N PRO A 143 -23.89 15.05 -3.89
CA PRO A 143 -23.54 15.63 -5.19
C PRO A 143 -24.26 16.96 -5.47
N ASP A 144 -25.32 17.26 -4.74
CA ASP A 144 -26.10 18.49 -4.76
C ASP A 144 -25.35 19.71 -4.18
N VAL A 145 -24.19 19.49 -3.53
CA VAL A 145 -23.40 20.51 -2.84
C VAL A 145 -22.06 20.74 -3.51
N ASP A 146 -21.64 21.97 -3.65
CA ASP A 146 -20.30 22.31 -4.13
C ASP A 146 -19.24 22.15 -3.03
N TRP A 147 -18.51 21.05 -3.06
CA TRP A 147 -17.43 20.74 -2.12
C TRP A 147 -16.04 21.17 -2.58
N ARG A 148 -15.92 21.93 -3.68
CA ARG A 148 -14.60 22.38 -4.19
C ARG A 148 -13.84 23.21 -3.19
N TRP A 149 -14.54 23.99 -2.34
CA TRP A 149 -13.95 24.80 -1.29
C TRP A 149 -13.11 24.00 -0.28
N VAL A 150 -13.43 22.71 -0.04
CA VAL A 150 -12.66 21.82 0.86
C VAL A 150 -11.20 21.69 0.40
N ARG A 151 -10.97 21.69 -0.91
CA ARG A 151 -9.64 21.62 -1.53
C ARG A 151 -8.94 22.96 -1.67
N GLN A 152 -9.63 24.05 -1.37
CA GLN A 152 -9.15 25.43 -1.53
C GLN A 152 -8.77 26.07 -0.19
N ARG A 153 -8.65 25.27 0.89
CA ARG A 153 -8.28 25.80 2.21
C ARG A 153 -6.86 26.36 2.21
N PRO A 154 -6.64 27.57 2.79
CA PRO A 154 -5.31 28.22 2.78
C PRO A 154 -4.20 27.40 3.43
N ALA A 155 -4.53 26.64 4.49
CA ALA A 155 -3.58 25.77 5.20
C ALA A 155 -3.29 24.45 4.49
N LEU A 156 -3.96 24.15 3.35
CA LEU A 156 -3.70 22.92 2.59
C LEU A 156 -2.30 22.97 1.98
N PRO A 157 -1.41 21.99 2.25
CA PRO A 157 -0.09 21.97 1.64
C PRO A 157 -0.17 22.04 0.11
N SER A 158 0.58 22.94 -0.50
CA SER A 158 0.68 23.00 -1.96
C SER A 158 1.21 21.67 -2.52
N GLU A 159 0.89 21.35 -3.76
CA GLU A 159 1.36 20.15 -4.41
C GLU A 159 2.89 20.06 -4.41
N ARG A 160 3.58 21.17 -4.69
CA ARG A 160 5.04 21.28 -4.64
C ARG A 160 5.59 20.92 -3.24
N ARG A 161 4.99 21.47 -2.17
CA ARG A 161 5.39 21.16 -0.78
C ARG A 161 5.12 19.71 -0.43
N ALA A 162 3.98 19.17 -0.86
CA ALA A 162 3.61 17.79 -0.64
C ALA A 162 4.58 16.83 -1.37
N LEU A 163 4.93 17.11 -2.63
CA LEU A 163 5.90 16.33 -3.39
C LEU A 163 7.31 16.40 -2.76
N ALA A 164 7.76 17.59 -2.36
CA ALA A 164 9.04 17.80 -1.70
C ALA A 164 9.15 17.05 -0.35
N SER A 165 8.03 16.77 0.32
CA SER A 165 8.02 15.99 1.56
C SER A 165 8.19 14.48 1.36
N ARG A 166 8.15 13.99 0.12
CA ARG A 166 8.39 12.58 -0.17
C ARG A 166 9.86 12.26 0.06
N LYS A 167 10.13 11.26 0.89
CA LYS A 167 11.48 10.74 1.04
C LYS A 167 11.88 10.02 -0.26
N PRO A 168 13.08 10.30 -0.81
CA PRO A 168 13.61 9.53 -1.92
C PRO A 168 13.65 8.05 -1.53
N LYS A 169 13.16 7.19 -2.39
CA LYS A 169 13.29 5.75 -2.17
C LYS A 169 14.63 5.33 -2.74
N PRO A 170 15.51 4.74 -1.94
CA PRO A 170 16.82 4.35 -2.43
C PRO A 170 16.67 3.31 -3.54
N TRP A 171 17.36 3.54 -4.65
CA TRP A 171 17.51 2.53 -5.69
C TRP A 171 18.20 1.28 -5.13
N ILE A 172 17.77 0.12 -5.58
CA ILE A 172 18.28 -1.19 -5.19
C ILE A 172 18.86 -1.82 -6.45
N GLU A 173 20.15 -2.13 -6.40
CA GLU A 173 20.70 -3.05 -7.37
C GLU A 173 20.06 -4.43 -7.14
N VAL A 174 19.35 -4.93 -8.14
CA VAL A 174 18.57 -6.17 -8.01
C VAL A 174 19.47 -7.34 -7.62
N ALA A 175 20.71 -7.35 -8.13
CA ALA A 175 21.69 -8.38 -7.83
C ALA A 175 22.05 -8.47 -6.34
N ASP A 176 22.15 -7.33 -5.64
CA ASP A 176 22.53 -7.29 -4.22
C ASP A 176 21.50 -7.99 -3.31
N LEU A 177 20.24 -8.02 -3.73
CA LEU A 177 19.19 -8.73 -3.00
C LEU A 177 18.99 -10.16 -3.51
N VAL A 178 18.99 -10.34 -4.83
CA VAL A 178 18.62 -11.62 -5.45
C VAL A 178 19.75 -12.64 -5.35
N ALA A 179 21.03 -12.21 -5.49
CA ALA A 179 22.15 -13.16 -5.44
C ALA A 179 22.26 -13.88 -4.08
N PRO A 180 22.26 -13.20 -2.91
CA PRO A 180 22.28 -13.87 -1.62
C PRO A 180 21.01 -14.69 -1.35
N ALA A 181 19.83 -14.23 -1.83
CA ALA A 181 18.60 -15.01 -1.71
C ALA A 181 18.69 -16.33 -2.48
N LEU A 182 19.20 -16.31 -3.72
CA LEU A 182 19.42 -17.53 -4.52
C LEU A 182 20.52 -18.43 -3.92
N ALA A 183 21.56 -17.86 -3.34
CA ALA A 183 22.61 -18.64 -2.66
C ALA A 183 22.04 -19.42 -1.47
N ARG A 184 21.18 -18.76 -0.65
CA ARG A 184 20.52 -19.44 0.46
C ARG A 184 19.51 -20.49 -0.01
N LEU A 185 18.76 -20.22 -1.09
CA LEU A 185 17.89 -21.23 -1.70
C LEU A 185 18.65 -22.44 -2.21
N ARG A 186 19.85 -22.28 -2.77
CA ARG A 186 20.70 -23.41 -3.17
C ARG A 186 21.13 -24.24 -1.97
N ALA A 187 21.46 -23.61 -0.85
CA ALA A 187 21.77 -24.35 0.39
C ALA A 187 20.58 -25.17 0.86
N ILE A 188 19.37 -24.60 0.85
CA ILE A 188 18.14 -25.34 1.20
C ILE A 188 17.86 -26.46 0.19
N ASP A 189 18.10 -26.22 -1.09
CA ASP A 189 17.88 -27.21 -2.15
C ASP A 189 18.83 -28.39 -2.08
N ALA A 190 20.04 -28.17 -1.58
CA ALA A 190 21.04 -29.23 -1.38
C ALA A 190 20.68 -30.18 -0.23
N GLU A 191 19.87 -29.76 0.74
CA GLU A 191 19.46 -30.62 1.85
C GLU A 191 18.51 -31.73 1.37
N PRO A 192 18.73 -32.97 1.72
CA PRO A 192 17.87 -34.08 1.28
C PRO A 192 16.47 -33.99 1.88
N VAL A 193 16.34 -33.50 3.09
CA VAL A 193 15.07 -33.27 3.80
C VAL A 193 15.13 -31.92 4.48
N ILE A 194 14.08 -31.13 4.33
CA ILE A 194 13.98 -29.80 4.94
C ILE A 194 12.88 -29.76 6.00
N GLY A 195 13.13 -29.00 7.06
CA GLY A 195 12.14 -28.72 8.09
C GLY A 195 11.17 -27.60 7.70
N ARG A 196 10.13 -27.40 8.51
CA ARG A 196 9.12 -26.37 8.26
C ARG A 196 9.69 -24.95 8.24
N GLU A 197 10.71 -24.66 9.03
CA GLU A 197 11.36 -23.34 9.06
C GLU A 197 12.13 -23.06 7.77
N ASP A 198 12.92 -24.04 7.28
CA ASP A 198 13.62 -23.93 5.98
C ASP A 198 12.62 -23.84 4.82
N ALA A 199 11.53 -24.60 4.89
CA ALA A 199 10.47 -24.52 3.90
C ALA A 199 9.81 -23.14 3.88
N TYR A 200 9.57 -22.54 5.05
CA TYR A 200 9.02 -21.19 5.13
C TYR A 200 10.04 -20.14 4.66
N GLU A 201 11.31 -20.26 5.02
CA GLU A 201 12.38 -19.39 4.51
C GLU A 201 12.50 -19.50 2.97
N ALA A 202 12.44 -20.70 2.41
CA ALA A 202 12.45 -20.91 0.95
C ALA A 202 11.27 -20.21 0.27
N MET A 203 10.08 -20.27 0.87
CA MET A 203 8.92 -19.51 0.40
C MET A 203 9.19 -18.01 0.41
N GLU A 204 9.73 -17.45 1.50
CA GLU A 204 10.01 -16.03 1.64
C GLU A 204 11.04 -15.54 0.62
N LEU A 205 12.12 -16.27 0.44
CA LEU A 205 13.16 -15.98 -0.53
C LEU A 205 12.60 -16.01 -1.96
N THR A 206 11.82 -17.04 -2.28
CA THR A 206 11.20 -17.18 -3.61
C THR A 206 10.18 -16.08 -3.88
N LEU A 207 9.33 -15.73 -2.90
CA LEU A 207 8.36 -14.62 -3.02
C LEU A 207 9.06 -13.31 -3.39
N VAL A 208 10.18 -12.99 -2.74
CA VAL A 208 10.94 -11.77 -3.00
C VAL A 208 11.63 -11.83 -4.36
N VAL A 209 12.28 -12.95 -4.71
CA VAL A 209 12.92 -13.14 -6.01
C VAL A 209 11.89 -13.00 -7.15
N VAL A 210 10.76 -13.72 -7.07
CA VAL A 210 9.69 -13.61 -8.07
C VAL A 210 9.13 -12.20 -8.12
N GLY A 211 8.91 -11.55 -6.97
CA GLY A 211 8.43 -10.17 -6.90
C GLY A 211 9.34 -9.16 -7.59
N PHE A 212 10.67 -9.31 -7.47
CA PHE A 212 11.64 -8.45 -8.15
C PHE A 212 11.69 -8.69 -9.67
N PHE A 213 11.64 -9.93 -10.10
CA PHE A 213 11.68 -10.24 -11.54
C PHE A 213 10.36 -9.93 -12.26
N THR A 214 9.22 -10.18 -11.64
CA THR A 214 7.90 -9.94 -12.26
C THR A 214 7.40 -8.52 -12.09
N LYS A 215 7.87 -7.78 -11.09
CA LYS A 215 7.45 -6.40 -10.77
C LYS A 215 5.94 -6.28 -10.55
N LEU A 216 5.26 -7.37 -10.21
CA LEU A 216 3.84 -7.38 -9.90
C LEU A 216 3.50 -6.45 -8.73
N ARG A 217 2.30 -5.89 -8.71
CA ARG A 217 1.79 -5.24 -7.52
C ARG A 217 1.65 -6.27 -6.40
N LEU A 218 1.85 -5.85 -5.16
CA LEU A 218 1.82 -6.77 -4.01
C LEU A 218 0.55 -7.63 -3.98
N SER A 219 -0.61 -7.02 -4.14
CA SER A 219 -1.88 -7.76 -4.15
C SER A 219 -1.92 -8.83 -5.25
N ASN A 220 -1.42 -8.51 -6.45
CA ASN A 220 -1.36 -9.48 -7.54
C ASN A 220 -0.35 -10.61 -7.27
N LEU A 221 0.82 -10.25 -6.71
CA LEU A 221 1.85 -11.23 -6.36
C LEU A 221 1.35 -12.23 -5.30
N VAL A 222 0.65 -11.72 -4.27
CA VAL A 222 0.18 -12.52 -3.15
C VAL A 222 -1.01 -13.41 -3.53
N GLN A 223 -1.84 -12.96 -4.46
CA GLN A 223 -3.04 -13.67 -4.92
C GLN A 223 -2.79 -14.65 -6.06
N LEU A 224 -1.53 -14.95 -6.40
CA LEU A 224 -1.23 -15.94 -7.42
C LEU A 224 -1.81 -17.30 -7.06
N THR A 225 -2.60 -17.88 -7.99
CA THR A 225 -3.33 -19.14 -7.83
C THR A 225 -3.04 -20.05 -9.03
N PHE A 226 -2.81 -21.32 -8.76
CA PHE A 226 -2.55 -22.32 -9.81
C PHE A 226 -3.74 -22.48 -10.74
N GLY A 227 -3.46 -22.55 -12.04
CA GLY A 227 -4.48 -22.72 -13.08
C GLY A 227 -5.27 -21.46 -13.44
N GLU A 228 -5.25 -20.43 -12.57
CA GLU A 228 -5.93 -19.16 -12.83
C GLU A 228 -4.95 -18.05 -13.24
N SER A 229 -3.92 -17.82 -12.43
CA SER A 229 -2.97 -16.72 -12.63
C SER A 229 -1.53 -17.18 -12.79
N ILE A 230 -1.20 -18.42 -12.42
CA ILE A 230 0.13 -18.99 -12.64
C ILE A 230 0.04 -20.41 -13.22
N PHE A 231 0.84 -20.66 -14.26
CA PHE A 231 0.84 -21.89 -15.05
C PHE A 231 2.20 -22.58 -14.95
N PRO A 232 2.41 -23.44 -13.93
CA PRO A 232 3.72 -24.02 -13.62
C PRO A 232 4.21 -25.02 -14.66
N HIS A 233 3.31 -25.60 -15.45
CA HIS A 233 3.67 -26.58 -16.50
C HIS A 233 4.18 -25.91 -17.79
N ALA A 234 3.98 -24.59 -17.94
CA ALA A 234 4.58 -23.84 -19.03
C ALA A 234 6.10 -23.72 -18.84
N SER A 235 6.85 -23.68 -19.93
CA SER A 235 8.29 -23.40 -19.94
C SER A 235 8.57 -22.31 -20.98
N PRO A 236 8.91 -21.09 -20.56
CA PRO A 236 9.01 -20.59 -19.17
C PRO A 236 7.65 -20.50 -18.46
N VAL A 237 7.68 -20.57 -17.12
CA VAL A 237 6.49 -20.41 -16.28
C VAL A 237 5.82 -19.06 -16.57
N ARG A 238 4.53 -19.11 -16.91
CA ARG A 238 3.73 -17.94 -17.27
C ARG A 238 2.86 -17.50 -16.11
N ILE A 239 2.77 -16.17 -15.94
CA ILE A 239 1.85 -15.52 -15.01
C ILE A 239 0.95 -14.58 -15.81
N THR A 240 -0.36 -14.68 -15.56
CA THR A 240 -1.39 -13.86 -16.20
C THR A 240 -2.28 -13.25 -15.14
N ILE A 241 -2.38 -11.93 -15.09
CA ILE A 241 -3.32 -11.21 -14.22
C ILE A 241 -4.39 -10.59 -15.12
N THR A 242 -5.61 -11.06 -14.96
CA THR A 242 -6.75 -10.57 -15.75
C THR A 242 -7.10 -9.12 -15.39
N GLU A 243 -7.83 -8.45 -16.26
CA GLU A 243 -8.26 -7.06 -16.09
C GLU A 243 -9.06 -6.86 -14.80
N GLN A 244 -9.88 -7.85 -14.42
CA GLN A 244 -10.70 -7.81 -13.20
C GLN A 244 -9.84 -7.74 -11.93
N HIS A 245 -8.70 -8.42 -11.90
CA HIS A 245 -7.77 -8.45 -10.78
C HIS A 245 -6.69 -7.36 -10.89
N SER A 246 -6.60 -6.68 -12.04
CA SER A 246 -5.67 -5.57 -12.22
C SER A 246 -6.26 -4.26 -11.70
N LYS A 247 -5.49 -3.50 -10.91
CA LYS A 247 -5.89 -2.15 -10.44
C LYS A 247 -6.16 -1.18 -11.60
N THR A 248 -5.49 -1.39 -12.74
CA THR A 248 -5.57 -0.53 -13.93
C THR A 248 -6.53 -1.08 -14.98
N ALA A 249 -7.28 -2.14 -14.69
CA ALA A 249 -8.09 -2.87 -15.66
C ALA A 249 -7.31 -3.12 -16.96
N THR A 250 -6.13 -3.71 -16.83
CA THR A 250 -5.22 -4.03 -17.93
C THR A 250 -4.75 -5.45 -17.73
N LEU A 251 -4.80 -6.27 -18.76
CA LEU A 251 -4.19 -7.60 -18.78
C LEU A 251 -2.68 -7.45 -18.54
N ILE A 252 -2.13 -8.22 -17.61
CA ILE A 252 -0.70 -8.29 -17.34
C ILE A 252 -0.24 -9.72 -17.58
N GLU A 253 0.60 -9.91 -18.57
CA GLU A 253 1.27 -11.16 -18.82
C GLU A 253 2.75 -11.02 -18.58
N THR A 254 3.35 -11.96 -17.89
CA THR A 254 4.79 -12.01 -17.65
C THR A 254 5.25 -13.45 -17.54
N MET A 255 6.52 -13.68 -17.85
CA MET A 255 7.16 -14.98 -17.73
C MET A 255 8.26 -14.89 -16.67
N LEU A 256 8.50 -15.98 -15.96
CA LEU A 256 9.61 -16.05 -15.06
C LEU A 256 10.94 -16.10 -15.83
N SER A 257 11.90 -15.27 -15.41
CA SER A 257 13.27 -15.42 -15.91
C SER A 257 13.87 -16.74 -15.40
N PRO A 258 14.91 -17.29 -16.04
CA PRO A 258 15.50 -18.57 -15.65
C PRO A 258 15.87 -18.67 -14.16
N ARG A 259 16.38 -17.57 -13.57
CA ARG A 259 16.72 -17.50 -12.13
C ARG A 259 15.48 -17.52 -11.23
N ALA A 260 14.44 -16.79 -11.60
CA ALA A 260 13.19 -16.77 -10.85
C ALA A 260 12.43 -18.10 -11.01
N GLU A 261 12.46 -18.69 -12.18
CA GLU A 261 11.86 -20.00 -12.45
C GLU A 261 12.54 -21.10 -11.64
N TRP A 262 13.88 -21.12 -11.60
CA TRP A 262 14.59 -22.07 -10.75
C TRP A 262 14.17 -21.94 -9.27
N ALA A 263 14.18 -20.74 -8.72
CA ALA A 263 13.74 -20.52 -7.34
C ALA A 263 12.30 -20.97 -7.09
N PHE A 264 11.42 -20.67 -8.03
CA PHE A 264 10.02 -21.10 -8.02
C PHE A 264 9.89 -22.62 -8.00
N ARG A 265 10.65 -23.33 -8.84
CA ARG A 265 10.62 -24.80 -8.91
C ARG A 265 11.16 -25.44 -7.63
N VAL A 266 12.22 -24.90 -7.05
CA VAL A 266 12.73 -25.35 -5.73
C VAL A 266 11.65 -25.20 -4.66
N TYR A 267 10.98 -24.05 -4.61
CA TYR A 267 9.88 -23.84 -3.68
C TYR A 267 8.76 -24.86 -3.87
N LEU A 268 8.32 -25.09 -5.12
CA LEU A 268 7.24 -26.03 -5.41
C LEU A 268 7.59 -27.46 -5.06
N ALA A 269 8.81 -27.91 -5.39
CA ALA A 269 9.21 -29.30 -5.22
C ALA A 269 9.54 -29.65 -3.76
N LYS A 270 10.22 -28.76 -3.04
CA LYS A 270 10.72 -29.05 -1.69
C LYS A 270 9.93 -28.38 -0.58
N ALA A 271 9.68 -27.08 -0.71
CA ALA A 271 9.18 -26.29 0.42
C ALA A 271 7.65 -26.32 0.53
N ARG A 272 6.95 -26.16 -0.57
CA ARG A 272 5.49 -26.08 -0.59
C ARG A 272 4.81 -27.34 -0.03
N PRO A 273 5.21 -28.57 -0.36
CA PRO A 273 4.66 -29.77 0.25
C PRO A 273 4.81 -29.81 1.79
N VAL A 274 5.96 -29.42 2.29
CA VAL A 274 6.24 -29.35 3.75
C VAL A 274 5.33 -28.33 4.45
N LEU A 275 5.08 -27.18 3.81
CA LEU A 275 4.18 -26.15 4.36
C LEU A 275 2.71 -26.59 4.30
N LEU A 276 2.32 -27.27 3.23
CA LEU A 276 0.97 -27.77 3.05
C LEU A 276 0.67 -28.91 4.03
N ALA A 277 1.68 -29.78 4.28
CA ALA A 277 1.56 -31.00 5.07
C ALA A 277 0.35 -31.85 4.57
N ASP A 278 -0.49 -32.33 5.49
CA ASP A 278 -1.65 -33.17 5.18
C ASP A 278 -2.92 -32.37 4.78
N ARG A 279 -2.78 -31.08 4.53
CA ARG A 279 -3.94 -30.22 4.19
C ARG A 279 -4.28 -30.31 2.72
N PRO A 280 -5.57 -30.24 2.36
CA PRO A 280 -5.98 -30.10 0.98
C PRO A 280 -5.36 -28.84 0.34
N ASP A 281 -4.88 -29.00 -0.89
CA ASP A 281 -4.33 -27.87 -1.63
C ASP A 281 -5.46 -26.94 -2.12
N HIS A 282 -5.44 -25.71 -1.61
CA HIS A 282 -6.41 -24.67 -1.97
C HIS A 282 -5.99 -23.83 -3.18
N GLY A 283 -4.91 -24.22 -3.89
CA GLY A 283 -4.46 -23.59 -5.11
C GLY A 283 -3.66 -22.30 -4.97
N MET A 284 -3.64 -21.66 -3.81
CA MET A 284 -2.82 -20.45 -3.61
C MET A 284 -1.33 -20.79 -3.67
N LEU A 285 -0.58 -19.97 -4.41
CA LEU A 285 0.86 -20.22 -4.59
C LEU A 285 1.63 -20.10 -3.27
N TRP A 286 1.47 -18.99 -2.55
CA TRP A 286 2.28 -18.66 -1.38
C TRP A 286 1.64 -19.15 -0.09
N LEU A 287 2.33 -20.03 0.64
CA LEU A 287 1.83 -20.60 1.88
C LEU A 287 2.57 -20.00 3.09
N ASN A 288 1.81 -19.67 4.11
CA ASN A 288 2.37 -19.31 5.41
C ASN A 288 2.73 -20.56 6.24
N ARG A 289 3.32 -20.36 7.44
CA ARG A 289 3.67 -21.47 8.34
C ARG A 289 2.50 -22.38 8.73
N ARG A 290 1.26 -21.93 8.56
CA ARG A 290 0.06 -22.73 8.86
C ARG A 290 -0.49 -23.47 7.62
N GLY A 291 0.18 -23.39 6.48
CA GLY A 291 -0.29 -23.98 5.21
C GLY A 291 -1.49 -23.26 4.60
N THR A 292 -1.80 -22.04 5.05
CA THR A 292 -2.81 -21.16 4.41
C THR A 292 -2.13 -20.07 3.61
N GLY A 293 -2.89 -19.37 2.75
CA GLY A 293 -2.34 -18.34 1.90
C GLY A 293 -1.67 -17.18 2.67
N VAL A 294 -0.59 -16.65 2.10
CA VAL A 294 0.09 -15.44 2.59
C VAL A 294 -0.79 -14.22 2.31
N ARG A 295 -0.88 -13.28 3.26
CA ARG A 295 -1.60 -12.02 3.11
C ARG A 295 -0.65 -10.86 2.78
N ASP A 296 -1.16 -9.78 2.19
CA ASP A 296 -0.41 -8.57 1.81
C ASP A 296 0.48 -8.04 2.94
N ARG A 297 -0.05 -7.97 4.16
CA ARG A 297 0.71 -7.51 5.32
C ARG A 297 1.91 -8.41 5.62
N THR A 298 1.70 -9.72 5.58
CA THR A 298 2.78 -10.71 5.82
C THR A 298 3.84 -10.58 4.74
N ALA A 299 3.45 -10.53 3.47
CA ALA A 299 4.37 -10.34 2.37
C ALA A 299 5.17 -9.02 2.49
N SER A 300 4.52 -7.91 2.88
CA SER A 300 5.23 -6.65 3.14
C SER A 300 6.28 -6.77 4.24
N LEU A 301 6.00 -7.51 5.32
CA LEU A 301 6.95 -7.78 6.40
C LEU A 301 8.12 -8.66 5.92
N ILE A 302 7.86 -9.64 5.06
CA ILE A 302 8.90 -10.49 4.44
C ILE A 302 9.87 -9.62 3.63
N PHE A 303 9.37 -8.76 2.73
CA PHE A 303 10.21 -7.82 1.98
C PHE A 303 11.07 -6.95 2.91
N GLY A 304 10.45 -6.39 3.97
CA GLY A 304 11.16 -5.57 4.95
C GLY A 304 12.28 -6.32 5.66
N ARG A 305 12.02 -7.55 6.11
CA ARG A 305 12.98 -8.39 6.83
C ARG A 305 14.14 -8.85 5.93
N LEU A 306 13.84 -9.33 4.72
CA LEU A 306 14.89 -9.75 3.79
C LEU A 306 15.71 -8.57 3.28
N GLY A 307 15.09 -7.39 3.10
CA GLY A 307 15.83 -6.16 2.82
C GLY A 307 16.77 -5.78 3.96
N GLN A 308 16.33 -5.88 5.21
CA GLN A 308 17.20 -5.63 6.36
C GLN A 308 18.35 -6.66 6.44
N ARG A 309 18.05 -7.93 6.17
CA ARG A 309 19.04 -9.01 6.22
C ARG A 309 20.13 -8.88 5.14
N PHE A 310 19.76 -8.63 3.90
CA PHE A 310 20.69 -8.67 2.77
C PHE A 310 21.23 -7.29 2.35
N LEU A 311 20.51 -6.22 2.66
CA LEU A 311 20.86 -4.86 2.23
C LEU A 311 21.12 -3.91 3.40
N GLY A 312 20.97 -4.37 4.65
CA GLY A 312 21.07 -3.52 5.85
C GLY A 312 19.99 -2.45 5.96
N ARG A 313 18.92 -2.53 5.15
CA ARG A 313 17.84 -1.53 5.12
C ARG A 313 16.47 -2.14 4.81
N HIS A 314 15.45 -1.50 5.35
CA HIS A 314 14.07 -1.90 5.07
C HIS A 314 13.68 -1.59 3.62
N ILE A 315 13.13 -2.58 2.93
CA ILE A 315 12.54 -2.42 1.59
C ILE A 315 11.05 -2.76 1.61
N THR A 316 10.35 -2.31 0.59
CA THR A 316 8.92 -2.60 0.39
C THR A 316 8.72 -3.35 -0.93
N PRO A 317 7.60 -4.06 -1.14
CA PRO A 317 7.29 -4.66 -2.44
C PRO A 317 7.33 -3.66 -3.60
N HIS A 318 7.01 -2.40 -3.35
CA HIS A 318 7.12 -1.32 -4.33
C HIS A 318 8.58 -1.03 -4.74
N SER A 319 9.55 -1.39 -3.91
CA SER A 319 10.98 -1.18 -4.23
C SER A 319 11.39 -1.94 -5.50
N ALA A 320 10.82 -3.11 -5.76
CA ALA A 320 11.06 -3.87 -7.01
C ALA A 320 10.65 -3.06 -8.25
N ARG A 321 9.51 -2.38 -8.19
CA ARG A 321 8.99 -1.56 -9.29
C ARG A 321 9.82 -0.31 -9.50
N TYR A 322 10.29 0.33 -8.41
CA TYR A 322 11.22 1.47 -8.49
C TYR A 322 12.56 1.06 -9.08
N SER A 323 13.13 -0.05 -8.60
CA SER A 323 14.40 -0.56 -9.11
C SER A 323 14.31 -0.90 -10.60
N TYR A 324 13.23 -1.57 -11.03
CA TYR A 324 13.00 -1.84 -12.45
C TYR A 324 12.93 -0.55 -13.28
N ALA A 325 12.11 0.43 -12.86
CA ALA A 325 11.95 1.67 -13.60
C ALA A 325 13.27 2.42 -13.71
N THR A 326 14.01 2.54 -12.61
CA THR A 326 15.31 3.22 -12.60
C THR A 326 16.35 2.47 -13.46
N THR A 327 16.44 1.15 -13.31
CA THR A 327 17.37 0.32 -14.12
C THR A 327 17.06 0.42 -15.61
N MET A 328 15.78 0.38 -16.00
CA MET A 328 15.40 0.54 -17.41
C MET A 328 15.78 1.91 -17.97
N GLN A 329 15.60 2.99 -17.21
CA GLN A 329 15.99 4.33 -17.68
C GLN A 329 17.52 4.50 -17.73
N LEU A 330 18.28 3.88 -16.82
CA LEU A 330 19.73 3.87 -16.86
C LEU A 330 20.25 3.06 -18.06
N ALA A 331 19.69 1.88 -18.31
CA ALA A 331 20.11 0.98 -19.39
C ALA A 331 19.68 1.48 -20.78
N ALA A 332 18.47 2.04 -20.89
CA ALA A 332 17.87 2.52 -22.14
C ALA A 332 17.16 3.87 -21.91
N PRO A 333 17.91 4.98 -21.84
CA PRO A 333 17.34 6.31 -21.68
C PRO A 333 16.31 6.61 -22.77
N GLY A 334 15.12 7.07 -22.35
CA GLY A 334 13.99 7.33 -23.26
C GLY A 334 13.03 6.15 -23.44
N SER A 335 13.28 4.98 -22.85
CA SER A 335 12.38 3.82 -22.90
C SER A 335 11.16 3.92 -21.99
N MET A 336 10.64 5.14 -21.73
CA MET A 336 9.56 5.37 -20.75
C MET A 336 8.28 4.62 -21.06
N ALA A 337 7.88 4.55 -22.34
CA ALA A 337 6.69 3.82 -22.75
C ALA A 337 6.82 2.32 -22.49
N LEU A 338 7.99 1.74 -22.82
CA LEU A 338 8.30 0.33 -22.58
C LEU A 338 8.35 0.02 -21.08
N THR A 339 8.99 0.91 -20.30
CA THR A 339 9.05 0.78 -18.84
C THR A 339 7.65 0.83 -18.22
N ALA A 340 6.80 1.75 -18.67
CA ALA A 340 5.42 1.88 -18.22
C ALA A 340 4.60 0.62 -18.55
N ALA A 341 4.74 0.10 -19.77
CA ALA A 341 4.11 -1.16 -20.18
C ALA A 341 4.56 -2.34 -19.31
N GLY A 342 5.87 -2.48 -19.05
CA GLY A 342 6.42 -3.52 -18.17
C GLY A 342 5.96 -3.41 -16.71
N LEU A 343 5.44 -2.25 -16.29
CA LEU A 343 4.80 -2.03 -14.99
C LEU A 343 3.27 -2.17 -15.02
N GLY A 344 2.67 -2.46 -16.17
CA GLY A 344 1.22 -2.49 -16.34
C GLY A 344 0.56 -1.14 -16.06
N HIS A 345 1.17 -0.04 -16.54
CA HIS A 345 0.61 1.31 -16.50
C HIS A 345 -0.01 1.65 -17.85
N ARG A 346 -1.14 2.37 -17.84
CA ARG A 346 -1.79 2.85 -19.06
C ARG A 346 -1.03 3.97 -19.77
N GLY A 347 -0.08 4.62 -19.09
CA GLY A 347 0.69 5.72 -19.66
C GLY A 347 1.98 6.03 -18.91
N ALA A 348 2.89 6.74 -19.58
CA ALA A 348 4.21 7.08 -19.07
C ALA A 348 4.20 8.14 -17.94
N ALA A 349 3.17 8.99 -17.87
CA ALA A 349 3.08 10.05 -16.86
C ALA A 349 3.16 9.53 -15.41
N THR A 350 2.47 8.42 -15.11
CA THR A 350 2.53 7.78 -13.78
C THR A 350 3.94 7.28 -13.47
N MET A 351 4.67 6.82 -14.47
CA MET A 351 6.03 6.33 -14.31
C MET A 351 6.97 7.48 -13.96
N LEU A 352 6.92 8.59 -14.71
CA LEU A 352 7.73 9.78 -14.45
C LEU A 352 7.56 10.32 -13.03
N HIS A 353 6.33 10.46 -12.57
CA HIS A 353 6.05 11.04 -11.25
C HIS A 353 6.38 10.13 -10.07
N HIS A 354 6.29 8.80 -10.26
CA HIS A 354 6.29 7.87 -9.14
C HIS A 354 7.48 6.91 -9.10
N TYR A 355 8.09 6.60 -10.24
CA TYR A 355 9.07 5.52 -10.33
C TYR A 355 10.42 5.94 -10.89
N ASP A 356 10.47 6.94 -11.77
CA ASP A 356 11.73 7.35 -12.36
C ASP A 356 12.55 8.23 -11.41
N GLN A 357 13.71 7.74 -11.00
CA GLN A 357 14.68 8.44 -10.19
C GLN A 357 16.00 8.64 -10.98
N SER A 358 16.02 8.25 -12.25
CA SER A 358 17.20 8.26 -13.08
C SER A 358 17.48 9.60 -13.73
N GLY A 359 16.55 10.57 -13.72
CA GLY A 359 16.57 11.78 -14.55
C GLY A 359 17.93 12.46 -14.62
N THR A 360 18.49 12.86 -13.47
CA THR A 360 19.81 13.52 -13.43
C THR A 360 20.95 12.55 -13.66
N ALA A 361 20.89 11.34 -13.08
CA ALA A 361 21.94 10.34 -13.21
C ALA A 361 22.03 9.78 -14.64
N ALA A 362 20.88 9.47 -15.26
CA ALA A 362 20.82 8.99 -16.64
C ALA A 362 21.27 10.08 -17.64
N ALA A 363 20.88 11.34 -17.40
CA ALA A 363 21.34 12.47 -18.19
C ALA A 363 22.87 12.65 -18.08
N GLY A 364 23.42 12.56 -16.86
CA GLY A 364 24.86 12.62 -16.60
C GLY A 364 25.64 11.51 -17.32
N ALA A 365 25.18 10.26 -17.16
CA ALA A 365 25.82 9.11 -17.82
C ALA A 365 25.76 9.21 -19.35
N ARG A 366 24.65 9.70 -19.91
CA ARG A 366 24.53 9.94 -21.35
C ARG A 366 25.45 11.05 -21.82
N TRP A 367 25.55 12.15 -21.06
CA TRP A 367 26.47 13.24 -21.33
C TRP A 367 27.90 12.75 -21.33
N GLU A 368 28.35 12.01 -20.32
CA GLU A 368 29.69 11.43 -20.29
C GLU A 368 29.98 10.53 -21.49
N LYS A 369 29.01 9.72 -21.91
CA LYS A 369 29.17 8.87 -23.10
C LYS A 369 29.33 9.71 -24.38
N ILE A 370 28.55 10.76 -24.54
CA ILE A 370 28.66 11.70 -25.66
C ILE A 370 30.03 12.39 -25.64
N VAL A 371 30.43 12.91 -24.49
CA VAL A 371 31.75 13.57 -24.36
C VAL A 371 32.91 12.61 -24.69
N LYS A 372 32.85 11.36 -24.24
CA LYS A 372 33.82 10.33 -24.57
C LYS A 372 33.86 10.04 -26.07
N GLN A 373 32.71 9.95 -26.74
CA GLN A 373 32.66 9.79 -28.20
C GLN A 373 33.28 10.97 -28.96
N PHE A 374 32.99 12.21 -28.54
CA PHE A 374 33.61 13.39 -29.11
C PHE A 374 35.13 13.42 -28.92
N ARG A 375 35.61 12.99 -27.74
CA ARG A 375 37.10 12.94 -27.47
C ARG A 375 37.80 11.80 -28.20
N SER A 376 37.11 10.73 -28.55
CA SER A 376 37.70 9.59 -29.28
C SER A 376 37.67 9.76 -30.80
N GLY A 377 37.17 10.90 -31.31
CA GLY A 377 37.20 11.19 -32.76
C GLY A 377 36.31 10.28 -33.61
N ARG A 378 35.32 9.67 -33.00
CA ARG A 378 34.35 8.77 -33.66
C ARG A 378 32.94 9.33 -33.60
#